data_884a58b1c3606d816139bfd653a7e70d
#
_entry.id   884a58b1c3606d816139bfd653a7e70d
#
_cell.length_a   1.000
_cell.length_b   1.000
_cell.length_c   1.000
_cell.angle_alpha   90.00
_cell.angle_beta   90.00
_cell.angle_gamma   90.00
#
_symmetry.space_group_name_H-M   'P 1'
#
loop_
_entity.id
_entity.type
_entity.pdbx_description
1 polymer ?
#
loop_
_entity_poly.entity_id
_entity_poly.type
_entity_poly.pdbx_seq_one_letter_code
_entity_poly.pdbx_strand_id
1 'polypeptide(L)'
;MTEMERCRPWIEAALEYSGGTHTFDDVAAGIASARMQLWPAPRGCAVTELVLYPQKKVLHVFLAGGDMDQLFEMIEDAAEWGRGQGCGSMTLAGRFGWQRAMKHLGWEPTMIVMGREI
;
A
#
# COMPACT_ATOMS: atom_id res chain seq x y z
N MET A 1 -2.81 16.74 -16.10
CA MET A 1 -3.22 15.65 -15.17
C MET A 1 -2.09 15.37 -14.21
N THR A 2 -2.36 15.39 -12.93
CA THR A 2 -1.37 15.04 -11.93
C THR A 2 -1.21 13.51 -11.86
N GLU A 3 -0.10 13.03 -11.27
CA GLU A 3 0.07 11.60 -11.02
C GLU A 3 -1.04 11.04 -10.13
N MET A 4 -1.49 11.82 -9.15
CA MET A 4 -2.60 11.41 -8.28
C MET A 4 -3.89 11.21 -9.06
N GLU A 5 -4.23 12.13 -9.96
CA GLU A 5 -5.40 12.00 -10.81
C GLU A 5 -5.28 10.82 -11.78
N ARG A 6 -4.10 10.62 -12.34
CA ARG A 6 -3.82 9.49 -13.24
C ARG A 6 -4.01 8.15 -12.53
N CYS A 7 -3.60 8.07 -11.28
CA CYS A 7 -3.70 6.86 -10.48
C CYS A 7 -5.08 6.64 -9.86
N ARG A 8 -5.98 7.61 -9.96
CA ARG A 8 -7.30 7.54 -9.33
C ARG A 8 -8.06 6.24 -9.58
N PRO A 9 -8.16 5.72 -10.81
CA PRO A 9 -8.93 4.48 -11.04
C PRO A 9 -8.39 3.30 -10.24
N TRP A 10 -7.06 3.17 -10.13
CA TRP A 10 -6.44 2.09 -9.35
C TRP A 10 -6.64 2.27 -7.86
N ILE A 11 -6.55 3.50 -7.38
CA ILE A 11 -6.75 3.82 -5.96
C ILE A 11 -8.21 3.54 -5.59
N GLU A 12 -9.16 3.98 -6.37
CA GLU A 12 -10.58 3.77 -6.10
C GLU A 12 -10.94 2.29 -6.14
N ALA A 13 -10.41 1.52 -7.10
CA ALA A 13 -10.63 0.08 -7.16
C ALA A 13 -10.08 -0.63 -5.91
N ALA A 14 -8.89 -0.24 -5.45
CA ALA A 14 -8.31 -0.82 -4.25
C ALA A 14 -9.10 -0.44 -2.99
N LEU A 15 -9.63 0.78 -2.92
CA LEU A 15 -10.42 1.24 -1.79
C LEU A 15 -11.74 0.44 -1.59
N GLU A 16 -12.25 -0.20 -2.63
CA GLU A 16 -13.42 -1.07 -2.51
C GLU A 16 -13.19 -2.22 -1.53
N TYR A 17 -11.93 -2.58 -1.31
CA TYR A 17 -11.53 -3.67 -0.40
C TYR A 17 -10.99 -3.17 0.94
N SER A 18 -11.06 -1.89 1.20
CA SER A 18 -10.53 -1.29 2.45
C SER A 18 -11.54 -1.26 3.59
N GLY A 19 -12.75 -1.76 3.37
CA GLY A 19 -13.79 -1.76 4.39
C GLY A 19 -14.46 -0.40 4.60
N GLY A 20 -14.38 0.48 3.61
CA GLY A 20 -15.04 1.80 3.68
C GLY A 20 -14.34 2.80 4.59
N THR A 21 -13.06 2.58 4.88
CA THR A 21 -12.31 3.42 5.84
C THR A 21 -11.89 4.77 5.27
N HIS A 22 -11.71 4.85 3.95
CA HIS A 22 -11.16 6.04 3.29
C HIS A 22 -11.85 6.31 1.98
N THR A 23 -11.98 7.59 1.62
CA THR A 23 -12.33 8.02 0.27
C THR A 23 -11.05 8.34 -0.51
N PHE A 24 -11.18 8.53 -1.82
CA PHE A 24 -10.05 9.00 -2.62
C PHE A 24 -9.51 10.33 -2.09
N ASP A 25 -10.39 11.25 -1.69
CA ASP A 25 -9.96 12.55 -1.17
C ASP A 25 -9.18 12.41 0.14
N ASP A 26 -9.52 11.45 0.99
CA ASP A 26 -8.76 11.16 2.20
C ASP A 26 -7.34 10.71 1.88
N VAL A 27 -7.20 9.85 0.88
CA VAL A 27 -5.89 9.37 0.43
C VAL A 27 -5.08 10.51 -0.18
N ALA A 28 -5.71 11.33 -1.03
CA ALA A 28 -5.07 12.49 -1.62
C ALA A 28 -4.56 13.47 -0.55
N ALA A 29 -5.36 13.71 0.49
CA ALA A 29 -4.96 14.57 1.61
C ALA A 29 -3.80 13.95 2.39
N GLY A 30 -3.80 12.64 2.59
CA GLY A 30 -2.71 11.93 3.26
C GLY A 30 -1.40 12.04 2.51
N ILE A 31 -1.45 11.94 1.17
CA ILE A 31 -0.27 12.09 0.32
C ILE A 31 0.22 13.54 0.32
N ALA A 32 -0.68 14.50 0.20
CA ALA A 32 -0.33 15.92 0.21
C ALA A 32 0.33 16.34 1.53
N SER A 33 -0.08 15.76 2.65
CA SER A 33 0.48 16.05 3.98
C SER A 33 1.69 15.20 4.34
N ALA A 34 2.15 14.34 3.43
CA ALA A 34 3.27 13.40 3.60
C ALA A 34 3.02 12.32 4.68
N ARG A 35 1.78 12.13 5.11
CA ARG A 35 1.42 11.00 5.99
C ARG A 35 1.36 9.70 5.21
N MET A 36 1.12 9.78 3.91
CA MET A 36 1.14 8.66 2.97
C MET A 36 2.06 8.98 1.82
N GLN A 37 2.52 7.96 1.12
CA GLN A 37 3.40 8.09 -0.03
C GLN A 37 2.74 7.46 -1.25
N LEU A 38 2.75 8.17 -2.37
CA LEU A 38 2.29 7.65 -3.65
C LEU A 38 3.47 7.09 -4.43
N TRP A 39 3.32 5.87 -4.93
CA TRP A 39 4.30 5.18 -5.76
C TRP A 39 3.66 4.91 -7.13
N PRO A 40 3.82 5.83 -8.08
CA PRO A 40 3.21 5.66 -9.40
C PRO A 40 4.09 4.81 -10.32
N ALA A 41 3.43 4.01 -11.16
CA ALA A 41 4.05 3.28 -12.25
C ALA A 41 3.28 3.60 -13.54
N PRO A 42 3.81 3.23 -14.73
CA PRO A 42 3.11 3.51 -15.98
C PRO A 42 1.69 2.94 -16.02
N ARG A 43 1.47 1.75 -15.45
CA ARG A 43 0.18 1.07 -15.46
C ARG A 43 -0.24 0.57 -14.08
N GLY A 44 -0.03 1.38 -13.06
CA GLY A 44 -0.42 1.02 -11.72
C GLY A 44 0.10 2.01 -10.69
N CYS A 45 -0.22 1.76 -9.45
CA CYS A 45 0.33 2.52 -8.35
C CYS A 45 0.15 1.78 -7.02
N ALA A 46 0.91 2.21 -6.03
CA ALA A 46 0.73 1.79 -4.66
C ALA A 46 0.72 3.02 -3.75
N VAL A 47 0.09 2.88 -2.60
CA VAL A 47 0.09 3.89 -1.54
C VAL A 47 0.58 3.22 -0.27
N THR A 48 1.59 3.82 0.34
CA THR A 48 2.17 3.33 1.58
C THR A 48 1.99 4.34 2.70
N GLU A 49 2.17 3.88 3.92
CA GLU A 49 2.24 4.73 5.10
C GLU A 49 3.27 4.19 6.08
N LEU A 50 3.92 5.09 6.82
CA LEU A 50 4.84 4.72 7.88
C LEU A 50 4.04 4.53 9.16
N VAL A 51 4.16 3.35 9.77
CA VAL A 51 3.47 3.04 11.02
C VAL A 51 4.50 2.93 12.13
N LEU A 52 4.33 3.77 13.16
CA LEU A 52 5.21 3.78 14.32
C LEU A 52 4.58 2.97 15.44
N TYR A 53 5.16 1.81 15.72
CA TYR A 53 4.81 1.01 16.88
C TYR A 53 5.81 1.28 18.01
N PRO A 54 5.47 0.96 19.27
CA PRO A 54 6.42 1.17 20.38
C PRO A 54 7.78 0.51 20.18
N GLN A 55 7.83 -0.66 19.50
CA GLN A 55 9.06 -1.42 19.35
C GLN A 55 9.66 -1.35 17.96
N LYS A 56 8.94 -0.85 16.96
CA LYS A 56 9.46 -0.80 15.59
C LYS A 56 8.66 0.12 14.70
N LYS A 57 9.31 0.51 13.60
CA LYS A 57 8.71 1.28 12.51
C LYS A 57 8.50 0.33 11.32
N VAL A 58 7.33 0.38 10.74
CA VAL A 58 6.91 -0.51 9.65
C VAL A 58 6.43 0.32 8.48
N LEU A 59 6.81 -0.06 7.27
CA LEU A 59 6.23 0.51 6.05
C LEU A 59 5.05 -0.36 5.64
N HIS A 60 3.86 0.21 5.68
CA HIS A 60 2.62 -0.50 5.37
C HIS A 60 2.14 -0.14 3.97
N VAL A 61 1.97 -1.15 3.11
CA VAL A 61 1.34 -0.98 1.80
C VAL A 61 -0.17 -1.02 2.01
N PHE A 62 -0.77 0.15 1.98
CA PHE A 62 -2.20 0.32 2.23
C PHE A 62 -3.04 -0.03 0.99
N LEU A 63 -2.63 0.46 -0.17
CA LEU A 63 -3.34 0.25 -1.44
C LEU A 63 -2.35 -0.12 -2.52
N ALA A 64 -2.78 -0.98 -3.44
CA ALA A 64 -2.01 -1.30 -4.64
C ALA A 64 -2.97 -1.76 -5.74
N GLY A 65 -2.71 -1.34 -6.97
CA GLY A 65 -3.53 -1.72 -8.11
C GLY A 65 -2.81 -1.51 -9.43
N GLY A 66 -3.24 -2.26 -10.45
CA GLY A 66 -2.69 -2.17 -11.79
C GLY A 66 -1.86 -3.39 -12.19
N ASP A 67 -0.87 -3.18 -13.06
CA ASP A 67 0.00 -4.23 -13.58
C ASP A 67 0.86 -4.84 -12.47
N MET A 68 0.77 -6.17 -12.30
CA MET A 68 1.41 -6.88 -11.19
C MET A 68 2.93 -6.78 -11.23
N ASP A 69 3.54 -6.92 -12.41
CA ASP A 69 5.00 -6.87 -12.52
C ASP A 69 5.53 -5.49 -12.15
N GLN A 70 4.83 -4.44 -12.57
CA GLN A 70 5.19 -3.08 -12.21
C GLN A 70 5.02 -2.83 -10.71
N LEU A 71 3.99 -3.41 -10.11
CA LEU A 71 3.76 -3.30 -8.67
C LEU A 71 4.87 -3.99 -7.87
N PHE A 72 5.36 -5.14 -8.33
CA PHE A 72 6.46 -5.84 -7.65
C PHE A 72 7.73 -4.99 -7.65
N GLU A 73 8.09 -4.38 -8.77
CA GLU A 73 9.24 -3.49 -8.85
C GLU A 73 9.08 -2.29 -7.91
N MET A 74 7.89 -1.71 -7.89
CA MET A 74 7.59 -0.55 -7.08
C MET A 74 7.65 -0.87 -5.59
N ILE A 75 7.18 -2.04 -5.17
CA ILE A 75 7.26 -2.48 -3.79
C ILE A 75 8.72 -2.58 -3.34
N GLU A 76 9.61 -3.04 -4.22
CA GLU A 76 11.04 -3.09 -3.92
C GLU A 76 11.63 -1.68 -3.76
N ASP A 77 11.24 -0.74 -4.60
CA ASP A 77 11.65 0.66 -4.48
C ASP A 77 11.15 1.25 -3.16
N ALA A 78 9.92 0.97 -2.80
CA ALA A 78 9.34 1.41 -1.53
C ALA A 78 10.07 0.79 -0.33
N ALA A 79 10.45 -0.48 -0.43
CA ALA A 79 11.21 -1.17 0.62
C ALA A 79 12.56 -0.48 0.86
N GLU A 80 13.26 -0.12 -0.20
CA GLU A 80 14.54 0.58 -0.09
C GLU A 80 14.37 1.95 0.56
N TRP A 81 13.37 2.69 0.15
CA TRP A 81 13.04 3.97 0.78
C TRP A 81 12.71 3.79 2.26
N GLY A 82 11.92 2.76 2.58
CA GLY A 82 11.54 2.46 3.95
C GLY A 82 12.74 2.14 4.85
N ARG A 83 13.74 1.41 4.32
CA ARG A 83 14.98 1.16 5.06
C ARG A 83 15.68 2.47 5.39
N GLY A 84 15.73 3.41 4.44
CA GLY A 84 16.27 4.75 4.67
C GLY A 84 15.50 5.55 5.72
N GLN A 85 14.23 5.24 5.93
CA GLN A 85 13.39 5.87 6.95
C GLN A 85 13.46 5.14 8.30
N GLY A 86 14.24 4.09 8.42
CA GLY A 86 14.40 3.33 9.64
C GLY A 86 13.40 2.17 9.82
N CYS A 87 12.70 1.78 8.75
CA CYS A 87 11.80 0.64 8.81
C CYS A 87 12.58 -0.67 8.77
N GLY A 88 12.23 -1.61 9.65
CA GLY A 88 12.82 -2.94 9.67
C GLY A 88 11.99 -3.98 8.94
N SER A 89 10.75 -3.65 8.59
CA SER A 89 9.85 -4.59 7.89
C SER A 89 8.76 -3.83 7.13
N MET A 90 8.09 -4.58 6.25
CA MET A 90 6.92 -4.11 5.52
C MET A 90 5.74 -5.01 5.81
N THR A 91 4.54 -4.44 5.75
CA THR A 91 3.29 -5.18 5.78
C THR A 91 2.42 -4.77 4.60
N LEU A 92 1.46 -5.60 4.26
CA LEU A 92 0.51 -5.32 3.20
C LEU A 92 -0.87 -5.82 3.62
N ALA A 93 -1.87 -4.98 3.49
CA ALA A 93 -3.26 -5.37 3.64
C ALA A 93 -3.88 -5.42 2.24
N GLY A 94 -4.51 -6.53 1.90
CA GLY A 94 -5.10 -6.70 0.58
C GLY A 94 -5.95 -7.94 0.48
N ARG A 95 -6.43 -8.21 -0.72
CA ARG A 95 -7.23 -9.41 -1.00
C ARG A 95 -6.38 -10.67 -0.88
N PHE A 96 -7.03 -11.80 -0.65
CA PHE A 96 -6.35 -13.09 -0.48
C PHE A 96 -5.44 -13.47 -1.66
N GLY A 97 -5.76 -13.02 -2.88
CA GLY A 97 -4.91 -13.27 -4.05
C GLY A 97 -3.50 -12.74 -3.93
N TRP A 98 -3.27 -11.68 -3.16
CA TRP A 98 -1.93 -11.13 -2.91
C TRP A 98 -1.03 -12.12 -2.20
N GLN A 99 -1.57 -12.93 -1.31
CA GLN A 99 -0.81 -13.93 -0.58
C GLN A 99 -0.11 -14.90 -1.53
N ARG A 100 -0.84 -15.39 -2.53
CA ARG A 100 -0.27 -16.30 -3.53
C ARG A 100 0.71 -15.59 -4.45
N ALA A 101 0.33 -14.41 -4.94
CA ALA A 101 1.13 -13.66 -5.90
C ALA A 101 2.49 -13.24 -5.36
N MET A 102 2.60 -12.98 -4.06
CA MET A 102 3.81 -12.43 -3.45
C MET A 102 4.66 -13.47 -2.71
N LYS A 103 4.22 -14.71 -2.66
CA LYS A 103 4.94 -15.77 -1.93
C LYS A 103 6.38 -15.93 -2.41
N HIS A 104 6.60 -15.91 -3.71
CA HIS A 104 7.94 -16.08 -4.30
C HIS A 104 8.87 -14.89 -4.03
N LEU A 105 8.34 -13.77 -3.54
CA LEU A 105 9.11 -12.58 -3.18
C LEU A 105 9.45 -12.52 -1.69
N GLY A 106 9.20 -13.62 -0.96
CA GLY A 106 9.50 -13.70 0.46
C GLY A 106 8.41 -13.14 1.38
N TRP A 107 7.23 -12.84 0.84
CA TRP A 107 6.10 -12.37 1.63
C TRP A 107 5.33 -13.55 2.21
N GLU A 108 4.99 -13.45 3.49
CA GLU A 108 4.26 -14.50 4.22
C GLU A 108 3.10 -13.86 4.99
N PRO A 109 1.96 -14.57 5.14
CA PRO A 109 0.89 -14.07 6.00
C PRO A 109 1.36 -14.07 7.46
N THR A 110 1.16 -12.94 8.15
CA THR A 110 1.59 -12.79 9.54
C THR A 110 0.41 -12.69 10.50
N MET A 111 -0.75 -12.25 10.01
CA MET A 111 -1.94 -12.10 10.83
C MET A 111 -3.17 -12.04 9.94
N ILE A 112 -4.33 -12.20 10.54
CA ILE A 112 -5.62 -12.04 9.88
C ILE A 112 -6.35 -10.88 10.54
N VAL A 113 -6.91 -9.99 9.75
CA VAL A 113 -7.82 -8.95 10.23
C VAL A 113 -9.25 -9.47 10.04
N MET A 114 -10.01 -9.50 11.12
CA MET A 114 -11.39 -9.96 11.11
C MET A 114 -12.30 -8.79 11.45
N GLY A 115 -13.41 -8.68 10.74
CA GLY A 115 -14.37 -7.60 10.93
C GLY A 115 -15.77 -8.10 11.26
N ARG A 116 -16.54 -7.28 11.94
CA ARG A 116 -17.93 -7.53 12.26
C ARG A 116 -18.66 -6.20 12.45
N GLU A 117 -19.85 -6.10 11.90
CA GLU A 117 -20.74 -4.97 12.19
C GLU A 117 -21.21 -5.03 13.64
N ILE A 118 -21.32 -3.86 14.27
CA ILE A 118 -21.83 -3.73 15.64
C ILE A 118 -22.92 -2.69 15.73
#